data_84f584e70ba39e5a05236f268c1acbc1
#
_entry.id   84f584e70ba39e5a05236f268c1acbc1
#
_cell.length_a   1.000
_cell.length_b   1.000
_cell.length_c   1.000
_cell.angle_alpha   90.00
_cell.angle_beta   90.00
_cell.angle_gamma   90.00
#
_symmetry.space_group_name_H-M   'P 1'
#
loop_
_entity.id
_entity.type
_entity.pdbx_description
1 polymer ?
#
loop_
_entity_poly.entity_id
_entity_poly.type
_entity_poly.pdbx_seq_one_letter_code
_entity_poly.pdbx_strand_id
1 'polypeptide(L)'
;RVGTPEKPNKLAGIVEALEIGMAAGVKTQVSHISTGFDIYPPNEDMDLYAAKVTLDIFDGYLQKGAQAAFDVIPGRSGGIAMIPFLASKLMPWVRQAGSLSGFIRNLQARDFRTELIEKLEGGAWYALNPKVNPCWDEAISIGPSQNPKYAGKTLREIGRLLGTSSMEAVMALLLEEPRIPIEENKKSDGEIRGLLAHPKGSPCTDTYAFDLEGTYGRDMELPELLPHPHTYCAFPKYILQFPAPTLEETIRKMTGAVAQFLEIPGRGEIQVGNFADLVVLDLKRLKTNENYVEPRVYPEGIPMVVVNGVVEVDQQGFTGRRAGRILRHQ
;
A
#
# COMPACT_ATOMS: atom_id res chain seq x y z
N ARG A 1 13.25 4.32 -0.97
CA ARG A 1 14.33 3.96 -0.03
C ARG A 1 14.00 4.55 1.35
N VAL A 2 14.11 3.76 2.38
CA VAL A 2 13.81 4.18 3.77
C VAL A 2 15.06 4.30 4.66
N GLY A 3 16.21 4.49 4.06
CA GLY A 3 17.50 4.47 4.76
C GLY A 3 18.02 3.06 5.03
N THR A 4 18.94 2.93 5.98
CA THR A 4 19.44 1.64 6.48
C THR A 4 18.73 1.28 7.79
N PRO A 5 18.75 0.01 8.24
CA PRO A 5 18.22 -0.36 9.54
C PRO A 5 18.79 0.46 10.72
N GLU A 6 20.03 0.91 10.59
CA GLU A 6 20.71 1.74 11.60
C GLU A 6 20.33 3.22 11.50
N LYS A 7 19.91 3.66 10.31
CA LYS A 7 19.56 5.07 10.01
C LYS A 7 18.34 5.14 9.10
N PRO A 8 17.15 4.80 9.62
CA PRO A 8 15.92 4.92 8.85
C PRO A 8 15.63 6.40 8.59
N ASN A 9 15.44 6.77 7.30
CA ASN A 9 15.17 8.15 6.91
C ASN A 9 14.38 8.20 5.60
N LYS A 10 13.07 8.29 5.70
CA LYS A 10 12.16 8.38 4.54
C LYS A 10 12.39 9.67 3.75
N LEU A 11 12.57 10.78 4.45
CA LEU A 11 12.77 12.09 3.82
C LEU A 11 14.05 12.11 2.98
N ALA A 12 15.14 11.54 3.49
CA ALA A 12 16.38 11.42 2.71
C ALA A 12 16.19 10.60 1.43
N GLY A 13 15.31 9.58 1.44
CA GLY A 13 14.97 8.82 0.24
C GLY A 13 14.24 9.64 -0.81
N ILE A 14 13.32 10.52 -0.40
CA ILE A 14 12.62 11.45 -1.30
C ILE A 14 13.64 12.45 -1.90
N VAL A 15 14.46 13.06 -1.06
CA VAL A 15 15.50 14.01 -1.48
C VAL A 15 16.49 13.36 -2.45
N GLU A 16 17.00 12.16 -2.14
CA GLU A 16 17.90 11.41 -3.00
C GLU A 16 17.30 11.19 -4.40
N ALA A 17 16.03 10.80 -4.50
CA ALA A 17 15.36 10.59 -5.78
C ALA A 17 15.28 11.89 -6.60
N LEU A 18 14.94 13.01 -5.96
CA LEU A 18 14.87 14.31 -6.62
C LEU A 18 16.25 14.81 -7.08
N GLU A 19 17.28 14.64 -6.26
CA GLU A 19 18.67 15.01 -6.61
C GLU A 19 19.20 14.19 -7.76
N ILE A 20 18.96 12.88 -7.78
CA ILE A 20 19.34 12.01 -8.91
C ILE A 20 18.66 12.47 -10.20
N GLY A 21 17.34 12.74 -10.15
CA GLY A 21 16.60 13.22 -11.31
C GLY A 21 17.13 14.55 -11.85
N MET A 22 17.39 15.50 -10.96
CA MET A 22 17.98 16.78 -11.33
C MET A 22 19.39 16.63 -11.93
N ALA A 23 20.26 15.86 -11.29
CA ALA A 23 21.62 15.63 -11.77
C ALA A 23 21.66 14.91 -13.13
N ALA A 24 20.71 14.02 -13.36
CA ALA A 24 20.57 13.30 -14.63
C ALA A 24 19.79 14.08 -15.70
N GLY A 25 19.12 15.17 -15.34
CA GLY A 25 18.27 15.96 -16.26
C GLY A 25 17.01 15.20 -16.72
N VAL A 26 16.47 14.30 -15.88
CA VAL A 26 15.33 13.46 -16.23
C VAL A 26 14.14 13.74 -15.33
N LYS A 27 12.92 13.43 -15.82
CA LYS A 27 11.71 13.45 -15.01
C LYS A 27 11.77 12.38 -13.92
N THR A 28 11.29 12.75 -12.73
CA THR A 28 11.33 11.88 -11.55
C THR A 28 9.93 11.64 -11.01
N GLN A 29 9.47 10.38 -11.02
CA GLN A 29 8.25 9.96 -10.33
C GLN A 29 8.62 9.37 -8.97
N VAL A 30 8.16 10.00 -7.88
CA VAL A 30 8.28 9.44 -6.53
C VAL A 30 7.05 8.57 -6.25
N SER A 31 7.20 7.26 -6.40
CA SER A 31 6.08 6.32 -6.27
C SER A 31 5.66 6.10 -4.82
N HIS A 32 4.36 5.90 -4.62
CA HIS A 32 3.69 5.61 -3.33
C HIS A 32 4.29 6.43 -2.17
N ILE A 33 4.44 7.74 -2.38
CA ILE A 33 5.04 8.63 -1.38
C ILE A 33 4.27 8.54 -0.06
N SER A 34 5.00 8.58 1.04
CA SER A 34 4.48 8.83 2.37
C SER A 34 5.22 10.02 2.98
N THR A 35 4.74 10.54 4.09
CA THR A 35 5.43 11.63 4.78
C THR A 35 6.85 11.21 5.18
N GLY A 36 7.75 12.17 5.24
CA GLY A 36 9.12 11.95 5.72
C GLY A 36 9.21 11.58 7.22
N PHE A 37 8.08 11.59 7.91
CA PHE A 37 7.97 11.41 9.35
C PHE A 37 6.92 10.35 9.69
N ASP A 38 7.22 9.49 10.65
CA ASP A 38 6.25 8.54 11.20
C ASP A 38 5.63 9.12 12.47
N ILE A 39 4.29 9.14 12.52
CA ILE A 39 3.50 9.62 13.65
C ILE A 39 2.70 8.46 14.22
N TYR A 40 2.94 8.14 15.49
CA TYR A 40 2.24 7.06 16.18
C TYR A 40 1.75 7.50 17.56
N PRO A 41 0.52 7.12 17.93
CA PRO A 41 -0.47 6.55 17.01
C PRO A 41 -0.81 7.52 15.88
N PRO A 42 -1.31 7.05 14.73
CA PRO A 42 -1.73 7.92 13.62
C PRO A 42 -2.68 9.02 14.11
N ASN A 43 -2.42 10.26 13.72
CA ASN A 43 -3.20 11.44 14.14
C ASN A 43 -3.43 12.34 12.94
N GLU A 44 -4.70 12.64 12.63
CA GLU A 44 -5.10 13.38 11.43
C GLU A 44 -4.37 14.71 11.26
N ASP A 45 -4.35 15.54 12.31
CA ASP A 45 -3.78 16.89 12.24
C ASP A 45 -2.25 16.85 12.13
N MET A 46 -1.62 15.96 12.89
CA MET A 46 -0.16 15.79 12.86
C MET A 46 0.31 15.18 11.55
N ASP A 47 -0.42 14.21 11.01
CA ASP A 47 -0.10 13.59 9.72
C ASP A 47 -0.32 14.58 8.57
N LEU A 48 -1.36 15.41 8.64
CA LEU A 48 -1.58 16.50 7.69
C LEU A 48 -0.43 17.52 7.73
N TYR A 49 0.04 17.87 8.92
CA TYR A 49 1.20 18.75 9.09
C TYR A 49 2.48 18.11 8.56
N ALA A 50 2.72 16.84 8.83
CA ALA A 50 3.86 16.08 8.31
C ALA A 50 3.83 16.00 6.76
N ALA A 51 2.64 15.83 6.17
CA ALA A 51 2.45 15.91 4.72
C ALA A 51 2.85 17.27 4.18
N LYS A 52 2.38 18.35 4.82
CA LYS A 52 2.75 19.72 4.43
C LYS A 52 4.27 19.93 4.47
N VAL A 53 4.93 19.58 5.56
CA VAL A 53 6.41 19.73 5.69
C VAL A 53 7.15 18.93 4.61
N THR A 54 6.68 17.72 4.31
CA THR A 54 7.27 16.90 3.24
C THR A 54 7.09 17.55 1.88
N LEU A 55 5.91 18.12 1.61
CA LEU A 55 5.61 18.82 0.36
C LEU A 55 6.35 20.15 0.23
N ASP A 56 6.54 20.91 1.31
CA ASP A 56 7.36 22.13 1.30
C ASP A 56 8.81 21.82 0.83
N ILE A 57 9.35 20.65 1.19
CA ILE A 57 10.66 20.20 0.73
C ILE A 57 10.60 19.78 -0.75
N PHE A 58 9.58 19.04 -1.14
CA PHE A 58 9.36 18.64 -2.54
C PHE A 58 9.26 19.88 -3.44
N ASP A 59 8.46 20.88 -3.05
CA ASP A 59 8.29 22.14 -3.77
C ASP A 59 9.58 22.95 -3.87
N GLY A 60 10.42 22.92 -2.82
CA GLY A 60 11.73 23.51 -2.86
C GLY A 60 12.63 22.93 -3.97
N TYR A 61 12.48 21.65 -4.30
CA TYR A 61 13.16 21.02 -5.44
C TYR A 61 12.54 21.39 -6.79
N LEU A 62 11.18 21.49 -6.85
CA LEU A 62 10.53 21.99 -8.07
C LEU A 62 10.97 23.43 -8.40
N GLN A 63 11.10 24.29 -7.39
CA GLN A 63 11.60 25.67 -7.57
C GLN A 63 13.07 25.71 -8.05
N LYS A 64 13.87 24.70 -7.70
CA LYS A 64 15.24 24.54 -8.20
C LYS A 64 15.31 23.93 -9.61
N GLY A 65 14.17 23.62 -10.21
CA GLY A 65 14.08 23.09 -11.57
C GLY A 65 13.89 21.57 -11.67
N ALA A 66 13.64 20.86 -10.57
CA ALA A 66 13.30 19.45 -10.63
C ALA A 66 12.01 19.23 -11.43
N GLN A 67 12.05 18.35 -12.41
CA GLN A 67 10.87 17.89 -13.14
C GLN A 67 10.30 16.66 -12.44
N ALA A 68 9.50 16.86 -11.41
CA ALA A 68 9.04 15.76 -10.56
C ALA A 68 7.52 15.75 -10.35
N ALA A 69 7.00 14.55 -10.15
CA ALA A 69 5.66 14.26 -9.67
C ALA A 69 5.72 13.11 -8.67
N PHE A 70 4.61 12.80 -8.04
CA PHE A 70 4.51 11.68 -7.12
C PHE A 70 3.13 11.05 -7.16
N ASP A 71 3.03 9.83 -6.67
CA ASP A 71 1.75 9.18 -6.48
C ASP A 71 1.56 8.70 -5.03
N VAL A 72 0.32 8.50 -4.65
CA VAL A 72 -0.12 8.19 -3.29
C VAL A 72 -1.14 7.07 -3.33
N ILE A 73 -0.97 6.07 -2.48
CA ILE A 73 -1.99 5.04 -2.26
C ILE A 73 -3.12 5.66 -1.42
N PRO A 74 -4.37 5.74 -1.91
CA PRO A 74 -5.50 6.27 -1.14
C PRO A 74 -6.02 5.26 -0.11
N GLY A 75 -5.15 4.83 0.79
CA GLY A 75 -5.44 3.85 1.83
C GLY A 75 -4.47 3.93 3.01
N ARG A 76 -4.93 3.56 4.20
CA ARG A 76 -4.16 3.63 5.46
C ARG A 76 -3.04 2.60 5.56
N SER A 77 -3.16 1.51 4.82
CA SER A 77 -2.11 0.52 4.64
C SER A 77 -1.63 0.52 3.19
N GLY A 78 -0.43 0.04 2.94
CA GLY A 78 0.14 -0.07 1.62
C GLY A 78 0.72 -1.45 1.38
N GLY A 79 0.88 -1.78 0.11
CA GLY A 79 1.51 -3.02 -0.32
C GLY A 79 0.88 -3.61 -1.57
N ILE A 80 1.72 -4.26 -2.38
CA ILE A 80 1.35 -4.82 -3.68
C ILE A 80 0.32 -5.95 -3.51
N ALA A 81 0.56 -6.76 -2.50
CA ALA A 81 -0.25 -7.91 -2.15
C ALA A 81 -0.22 -8.10 -0.64
N MET A 82 -1.16 -8.87 -0.14
CA MET A 82 -1.21 -9.12 1.29
C MET A 82 -1.34 -10.61 1.59
N ILE A 83 -0.69 -11.01 2.66
CA ILE A 83 -1.03 -12.20 3.43
C ILE A 83 -1.50 -11.65 4.77
N PRO A 84 -2.80 -11.60 5.05
CA PRO A 84 -3.35 -10.84 6.17
C PRO A 84 -3.19 -11.59 7.50
N PHE A 85 -2.04 -12.22 7.70
CA PHE A 85 -1.73 -13.04 8.88
C PHE A 85 -0.40 -12.65 9.50
N LEU A 86 -0.30 -12.71 10.80
CA LEU A 86 0.90 -12.33 11.56
C LEU A 86 2.16 -13.09 11.11
N ALA A 87 2.03 -14.37 10.76
CA ALA A 87 3.13 -15.19 10.27
C ALA A 87 3.79 -14.60 9.00
N SER A 88 3.06 -13.82 8.18
CA SER A 88 3.63 -13.17 7.00
C SER A 88 4.73 -12.16 7.33
N LYS A 89 4.73 -11.62 8.53
CA LYS A 89 5.77 -10.71 9.01
C LYS A 89 7.09 -11.42 9.33
N LEU A 90 7.09 -12.75 9.32
CA LEU A 90 8.24 -13.61 9.62
C LEU A 90 8.59 -14.54 8.45
N MET A 91 8.26 -14.13 7.22
CA MET A 91 8.45 -14.93 6.00
C MET A 91 9.83 -15.55 5.82
N PRO A 92 10.98 -14.90 6.11
CA PRO A 92 12.27 -15.54 5.97
C PRO A 92 12.40 -16.82 6.79
N TRP A 93 11.89 -16.81 8.02
CA TRP A 93 11.94 -17.98 8.91
C TRP A 93 10.91 -19.05 8.57
N VAL A 94 9.73 -18.66 8.08
CA VAL A 94 8.74 -19.59 7.54
C VAL A 94 9.31 -20.33 6.33
N ARG A 95 9.96 -19.63 5.40
CA ARG A 95 10.65 -20.22 4.24
C ARG A 95 11.78 -21.13 4.64
N GLN A 96 12.60 -20.72 5.60
CA GLN A 96 13.70 -21.55 6.12
C GLN A 96 13.19 -22.84 6.77
N ALA A 97 12.04 -22.80 7.43
CA ALA A 97 11.39 -23.99 8.01
C ALA A 97 10.65 -24.86 6.98
N GLY A 98 10.57 -24.43 5.74
CA GLY A 98 9.91 -25.11 4.62
C GLY A 98 8.39 -24.94 4.58
N SER A 99 7.74 -24.62 5.69
CA SER A 99 6.30 -24.40 5.78
C SER A 99 5.91 -23.64 7.05
N LEU A 100 4.67 -23.17 7.11
CA LEU A 100 4.12 -22.55 8.33
C LEU A 100 4.11 -23.54 9.49
N SER A 101 3.66 -24.77 9.28
CA SER A 101 3.66 -25.81 10.33
C SER A 101 5.06 -26.15 10.81
N GLY A 102 6.05 -26.17 9.91
CA GLY A 102 7.46 -26.30 10.24
C GLY A 102 7.97 -25.19 11.14
N PHE A 103 7.62 -23.95 10.79
CA PHE A 103 7.98 -22.77 11.58
C PHE A 103 7.32 -22.80 12.97
N ILE A 104 6.03 -23.14 13.08
CA ILE A 104 5.33 -23.26 14.36
C ILE A 104 5.94 -24.37 15.24
N ARG A 105 6.36 -25.50 14.66
CA ARG A 105 7.10 -26.54 15.42
C ARG A 105 8.42 -25.99 15.99
N ASN A 106 9.16 -25.22 15.22
CA ASN A 106 10.40 -24.59 15.70
C ASN A 106 10.11 -23.58 16.83
N LEU A 107 9.00 -22.83 16.76
CA LEU A 107 8.58 -21.90 17.81
C LEU A 107 8.23 -22.59 19.15
N GLN A 108 7.96 -23.91 19.17
CA GLN A 108 7.74 -24.63 20.41
C GLN A 108 9.03 -24.69 21.27
N ALA A 109 10.20 -24.70 20.64
CA ALA A 109 11.48 -24.68 21.34
C ALA A 109 11.78 -23.26 21.88
N ARG A 110 12.03 -23.18 23.19
CA ARG A 110 12.32 -21.90 23.87
C ARG A 110 13.57 -21.23 23.30
N ASP A 111 14.63 -22.00 23.10
CA ASP A 111 15.89 -21.48 22.59
C ASP A 111 15.74 -20.87 21.20
N PHE A 112 14.96 -21.50 20.32
CA PHE A 112 14.65 -20.95 19.01
C PHE A 112 13.90 -19.62 19.09
N ARG A 113 12.90 -19.50 19.99
CA ARG A 113 12.19 -18.24 20.20
C ARG A 113 13.12 -17.13 20.70
N THR A 114 13.97 -17.46 21.67
CA THR A 114 14.94 -16.50 22.22
C THR A 114 15.89 -15.99 21.14
N GLU A 115 16.49 -16.89 20.36
CA GLU A 115 17.38 -16.53 19.26
C GLU A 115 16.65 -15.69 18.18
N LEU A 116 15.41 -16.06 17.84
CA LEU A 116 14.61 -15.33 16.87
C LEU A 116 14.31 -13.89 17.36
N ILE A 117 13.92 -13.74 18.60
CA ILE A 117 13.65 -12.42 19.21
C ILE A 117 14.91 -11.56 19.19
N GLU A 118 16.05 -12.09 19.62
CA GLU A 118 17.34 -11.39 19.59
C GLU A 118 17.71 -10.92 18.18
N LYS A 119 17.50 -11.76 17.17
CA LYS A 119 17.75 -11.42 15.76
C LYS A 119 16.83 -10.29 15.27
N LEU A 120 15.54 -10.36 15.61
CA LEU A 120 14.57 -9.35 15.21
C LEU A 120 14.87 -8.00 15.86
N GLU A 121 15.13 -7.97 17.16
CA GLU A 121 15.51 -6.77 17.91
C GLU A 121 16.88 -6.24 17.47
N GLY A 122 17.77 -7.14 17.08
CA GLY A 122 19.07 -6.83 16.50
C GLY A 122 19.03 -6.23 15.08
N GLY A 123 17.88 -6.27 14.43
CA GLY A 123 17.70 -5.68 13.09
C GLY A 123 17.81 -6.67 11.93
N ALA A 124 17.72 -7.97 12.17
CA ALA A 124 17.82 -8.99 11.14
C ALA A 124 16.64 -9.00 10.15
N TRP A 125 15.52 -8.37 10.50
CA TRP A 125 14.34 -8.26 9.65
C TRP A 125 13.60 -6.95 9.90
N TYR A 126 13.30 -6.19 8.85
CA TYR A 126 12.72 -4.85 9.01
C TYR A 126 11.22 -4.83 9.34
N ALA A 127 10.47 -5.88 9.01
CA ALA A 127 8.99 -5.86 9.18
C ALA A 127 8.55 -5.78 10.65
N LEU A 128 9.34 -6.38 11.57
CA LEU A 128 9.14 -6.31 13.03
C LEU A 128 10.37 -5.72 13.73
N ASN A 129 11.10 -4.85 13.06
CA ASN A 129 12.37 -4.32 13.55
C ASN A 129 12.19 -2.95 14.20
N PRO A 130 12.39 -2.82 15.52
CA PRO A 130 12.28 -1.54 16.22
C PRO A 130 13.30 -0.48 15.77
N LYS A 131 14.40 -0.87 15.12
CA LYS A 131 15.37 0.07 14.56
C LYS A 131 14.89 0.74 13.27
N VAL A 132 14.02 0.07 12.52
CA VAL A 132 13.43 0.58 11.27
C VAL A 132 12.05 1.17 11.54
N ASN A 133 11.27 0.52 12.38
CA ASN A 133 9.91 0.86 12.75
C ASN A 133 9.78 0.93 14.28
N PRO A 134 10.13 2.01 14.94
CA PRO A 134 10.09 2.09 16.43
C PRO A 134 8.72 1.80 17.03
N CYS A 135 7.65 2.02 16.26
CA CYS A 135 6.27 1.79 16.68
C CYS A 135 5.60 0.63 15.92
N TRP A 136 6.40 -0.35 15.43
CA TRP A 136 5.88 -1.51 14.68
C TRP A 136 4.76 -2.26 15.40
N ASP A 137 4.82 -2.34 16.73
CA ASP A 137 3.88 -3.04 17.59
C ASP A 137 2.59 -2.25 17.87
N GLU A 138 2.56 -0.95 17.57
CA GLU A 138 1.35 -0.12 17.54
C GLU A 138 0.73 -0.10 16.15
N ALA A 139 1.54 -0.24 15.10
CA ALA A 139 1.09 -0.23 13.71
C ALA A 139 0.37 -1.52 13.29
N ILE A 140 0.52 -2.60 14.03
CA ILE A 140 -0.11 -3.90 13.76
C ILE A 140 -1.13 -4.20 14.85
N SER A 141 -2.38 -4.36 14.47
CA SER A 141 -3.47 -4.84 15.31
C SER A 141 -3.94 -6.24 14.87
N ILE A 142 -4.57 -6.96 15.77
CA ILE A 142 -5.14 -8.27 15.49
C ILE A 142 -6.54 -8.09 14.90
N GLY A 143 -6.78 -8.71 13.77
CA GLY A 143 -8.09 -8.80 13.15
C GLY A 143 -9.03 -9.77 13.88
N PRO A 144 -10.08 -10.25 13.22
CA PRO A 144 -10.95 -11.28 13.79
C PRO A 144 -10.15 -12.52 14.18
N SER A 145 -10.12 -12.88 15.46
CA SER A 145 -9.33 -13.97 16.04
C SER A 145 -10.22 -14.98 16.73
N GLN A 146 -9.79 -16.24 16.80
CA GLN A 146 -10.43 -17.31 17.58
C GLN A 146 -10.53 -16.93 19.06
N ASN A 147 -9.57 -16.16 19.55
CA ASN A 147 -9.59 -15.61 20.90
C ASN A 147 -10.03 -14.14 20.89
N PRO A 148 -11.30 -13.85 21.24
CA PRO A 148 -11.86 -12.51 21.14
C PRO A 148 -11.16 -11.47 22.01
N LYS A 149 -10.39 -11.89 23.01
CA LYS A 149 -9.62 -10.95 23.86
C LYS A 149 -8.53 -10.19 23.10
N TYR A 150 -8.08 -10.68 21.92
CA TYR A 150 -7.04 -10.06 21.11
C TYR A 150 -7.60 -9.18 19.96
N ALA A 151 -8.83 -9.45 19.51
CA ALA A 151 -9.41 -8.76 18.39
C ALA A 151 -9.40 -7.23 18.57
N GLY A 152 -8.93 -6.50 17.57
CA GLY A 152 -8.82 -5.05 17.56
C GLY A 152 -7.68 -4.47 18.41
N LYS A 153 -6.91 -5.30 19.14
CA LYS A 153 -5.79 -4.82 19.97
C LYS A 153 -4.49 -4.82 19.18
N THR A 154 -3.67 -3.81 19.44
CA THR A 154 -2.30 -3.75 18.93
C THR A 154 -1.41 -4.79 19.61
N LEU A 155 -0.30 -5.15 18.95
CA LEU A 155 0.69 -6.07 19.51
C LEU A 155 1.25 -5.54 20.85
N ARG A 156 1.40 -4.21 20.98
CA ARG A 156 1.81 -3.57 22.24
C ARG A 156 0.79 -3.77 23.36
N GLU A 157 -0.49 -3.59 23.07
CA GLU A 157 -1.56 -3.81 24.05
C GLU A 157 -1.63 -5.28 24.48
N ILE A 158 -1.40 -6.21 23.54
CA ILE A 158 -1.38 -7.64 23.83
C ILE A 158 -0.15 -8.01 24.70
N GLY A 159 1.02 -7.45 24.39
CA GLY A 159 2.20 -7.62 25.24
C GLY A 159 1.92 -7.20 26.68
N ARG A 160 1.30 -6.02 26.88
CA ARG A 160 0.88 -5.56 28.21
C ARG A 160 -0.16 -6.50 28.85
N LEU A 161 -1.14 -6.98 28.09
CA LEU A 161 -2.17 -7.91 28.58
C LEU A 161 -1.57 -9.24 29.04
N LEU A 162 -0.53 -9.72 28.36
CA LEU A 162 0.17 -10.96 28.69
C LEU A 162 1.31 -10.78 29.72
N GLY A 163 1.66 -9.53 30.07
CA GLY A 163 2.79 -9.22 30.95
C GLY A 163 4.14 -9.55 30.32
N THR A 164 4.27 -9.44 28.99
CA THR A 164 5.45 -9.77 28.20
C THR A 164 5.84 -8.62 27.27
N SER A 165 6.97 -8.74 26.59
CA SER A 165 7.32 -7.85 25.47
C SER A 165 6.37 -8.06 24.29
N SER A 166 6.26 -7.05 23.41
CA SER A 166 5.46 -7.18 22.18
C SER A 166 5.99 -8.31 21.27
N MET A 167 7.30 -8.54 21.29
CA MET A 167 7.92 -9.59 20.47
C MET A 167 7.58 -10.99 21.02
N GLU A 168 7.59 -11.17 22.34
CA GLU A 168 7.13 -12.41 22.99
C GLU A 168 5.64 -12.64 22.76
N ALA A 169 4.83 -11.56 22.75
CA ALA A 169 3.42 -11.66 22.41
C ALA A 169 3.20 -12.15 20.99
N VAL A 170 4.00 -11.72 20.00
CA VAL A 170 3.98 -12.27 18.64
C VAL A 170 4.20 -13.79 18.66
N MET A 171 5.19 -14.27 19.38
CA MET A 171 5.47 -15.71 19.47
C MET A 171 4.32 -16.48 20.13
N ALA A 172 3.75 -15.93 21.20
CA ALA A 172 2.60 -16.53 21.89
C ALA A 172 1.36 -16.61 20.97
N LEU A 173 1.05 -15.53 20.27
CA LEU A 173 -0.08 -15.48 19.30
C LEU A 173 0.08 -16.52 18.21
N LEU A 174 1.27 -16.65 17.61
CA LEU A 174 1.54 -17.62 16.55
C LEU A 174 1.46 -19.08 17.04
N LEU A 175 1.81 -19.34 18.29
CA LEU A 175 1.65 -20.67 18.89
C LEU A 175 0.19 -21.00 19.19
N GLU A 176 -0.63 -20.03 19.56
CA GLU A 176 -2.06 -20.20 19.83
C GLU A 176 -2.88 -20.28 18.52
N GLU A 177 -2.62 -19.39 17.56
CA GLU A 177 -3.34 -19.28 16.30
C GLU A 177 -2.36 -18.98 15.15
N PRO A 178 -1.76 -20.02 14.50
CA PRO A 178 -0.75 -19.84 13.46
C PRO A 178 -1.18 -18.94 12.29
N ARG A 179 -2.46 -18.85 12.01
CA ARG A 179 -3.07 -18.01 10.96
C ARG A 179 -3.82 -16.82 11.53
N ILE A 180 -3.38 -16.31 12.68
CA ILE A 180 -4.04 -15.14 13.30
C ILE A 180 -4.01 -13.96 12.34
N PRO A 181 -5.19 -13.38 12.01
CA PRO A 181 -5.26 -12.27 11.08
C PRO A 181 -4.77 -10.98 11.72
N ILE A 182 -4.20 -10.10 10.88
CA ILE A 182 -3.74 -8.78 11.29
C ILE A 182 -4.31 -7.69 10.40
N GLU A 183 -4.36 -6.49 10.96
CA GLU A 183 -4.61 -5.24 10.26
C GLU A 183 -3.42 -4.31 10.49
N GLU A 184 -3.01 -3.59 9.45
CA GLU A 184 -1.92 -2.62 9.53
C GLU A 184 -2.46 -1.20 9.41
N ASN A 185 -2.21 -0.37 10.42
CA ASN A 185 -2.57 1.03 10.44
C ASN A 185 -1.28 1.87 10.50
N LYS A 186 -0.77 2.28 9.33
CA LYS A 186 0.51 2.99 9.22
C LYS A 186 0.35 4.49 9.06
N LYS A 187 -0.83 4.97 8.68
CA LYS A 187 -1.11 6.39 8.42
C LYS A 187 -2.58 6.72 8.65
N SER A 188 -2.86 8.00 8.86
CA SER A 188 -4.24 8.51 8.93
C SER A 188 -4.72 9.02 7.56
N ASP A 189 -6.02 9.35 7.48
CA ASP A 189 -6.59 10.02 6.30
C ASP A 189 -6.00 11.42 6.11
N GLY A 190 -5.50 12.07 7.17
CA GLY A 190 -4.81 13.35 7.12
C GLY A 190 -3.56 13.32 6.26
N GLU A 191 -2.71 12.29 6.38
CA GLU A 191 -1.56 12.11 5.49
C GLU A 191 -2.00 12.00 4.03
N ILE A 192 -2.95 11.10 3.75
CA ILE A 192 -3.41 10.83 2.39
C ILE A 192 -4.01 12.09 1.77
N ARG A 193 -4.87 12.77 2.52
CA ARG A 193 -5.51 14.03 2.09
C ARG A 193 -4.49 15.13 1.82
N GLY A 194 -3.53 15.30 2.71
CA GLY A 194 -2.46 16.29 2.57
C GLY A 194 -1.62 16.08 1.32
N LEU A 195 -1.18 14.86 1.08
CA LEU A 195 -0.37 14.52 -0.09
C LEU A 195 -1.19 14.61 -1.39
N LEU A 196 -2.41 14.06 -1.42
CA LEU A 196 -3.27 14.11 -2.61
C LEU A 196 -3.83 15.50 -2.94
N ALA A 197 -3.83 16.44 -2.00
CA ALA A 197 -4.20 17.83 -2.29
C ALA A 197 -3.19 18.54 -3.21
N HIS A 198 -1.94 18.09 -3.23
CA HIS A 198 -0.87 18.72 -4.04
C HIS A 198 -1.10 18.54 -5.55
N PRO A 199 -0.88 19.56 -6.41
CA PRO A 199 -1.14 19.49 -7.85
C PRO A 199 -0.33 18.40 -8.60
N LYS A 200 0.85 18.06 -8.09
CA LYS A 200 1.73 17.02 -8.65
C LYS A 200 1.47 15.62 -8.07
N GLY A 201 0.55 15.48 -7.12
CA GLY A 201 0.18 14.19 -6.52
C GLY A 201 -0.96 13.53 -7.29
N SER A 202 -0.82 12.26 -7.63
CA SER A 202 -1.82 11.43 -8.29
C SER A 202 -2.15 10.20 -7.44
N PRO A 203 -3.34 9.62 -7.49
CA PRO A 203 -3.60 8.34 -6.85
C PRO A 203 -2.91 7.19 -7.59
N CYS A 204 -2.49 6.16 -6.86
CA CYS A 204 -1.97 4.91 -7.42
C CYS A 204 -2.56 3.69 -6.71
N THR A 205 -2.40 2.52 -7.29
CA THR A 205 -2.78 1.24 -6.69
C THR A 205 -1.63 0.57 -5.96
N ASP A 206 -0.40 0.75 -6.44
CA ASP A 206 0.80 0.00 -6.01
C ASP A 206 0.56 -1.52 -6.02
N THR A 207 -0.07 -2.03 -7.08
CA THR A 207 -0.43 -3.44 -7.20
C THR A 207 -0.06 -4.03 -8.56
N TYR A 208 -0.09 -5.37 -8.65
CA TYR A 208 0.08 -6.10 -9.90
C TYR A 208 -1.25 -6.42 -10.58
N ALA A 209 -1.20 -6.82 -11.85
CA ALA A 209 -2.26 -7.62 -12.45
C ALA A 209 -2.14 -9.04 -11.89
N PHE A 210 -3.04 -9.41 -10.98
CA PHE A 210 -3.05 -10.74 -10.36
C PHE A 210 -3.77 -11.73 -11.27
N ASP A 211 -3.19 -12.92 -11.40
CA ASP A 211 -3.91 -14.09 -11.87
C ASP A 211 -4.81 -14.57 -10.72
N LEU A 212 -6.13 -14.45 -10.91
CA LEU A 212 -7.11 -14.84 -9.91
C LEU A 212 -7.14 -16.36 -9.65
N GLU A 213 -6.64 -17.15 -10.58
CA GLU A 213 -6.51 -18.62 -10.47
C GLU A 213 -5.11 -19.03 -9.97
N GLY A 214 -4.22 -18.08 -9.72
CA GLY A 214 -2.82 -18.29 -9.37
C GLY A 214 -2.62 -19.07 -8.08
N THR A 215 -1.56 -19.87 -8.08
CA THR A 215 -1.20 -20.80 -6.99
C THR A 215 -0.09 -20.27 -6.08
N TYR A 216 0.21 -18.98 -6.17
CA TYR A 216 1.36 -18.38 -5.47
C TYR A 216 1.27 -18.58 -3.96
N GLY A 217 2.26 -19.23 -3.36
CA GLY A 217 2.36 -19.45 -1.91
C GLY A 217 1.71 -20.74 -1.37
N ARG A 218 1.02 -21.52 -2.21
CA ARG A 218 0.36 -22.77 -1.78
C ARG A 218 1.33 -23.86 -1.28
N ASP A 219 2.53 -23.87 -1.81
CA ASP A 219 3.59 -24.82 -1.49
C ASP A 219 4.16 -24.69 -0.07
N MET A 220 3.90 -23.55 0.60
CA MET A 220 4.40 -23.27 1.96
C MET A 220 3.35 -23.39 3.06
N GLU A 221 2.20 -24.00 2.80
CA GLU A 221 1.05 -24.03 3.73
C GLU A 221 0.58 -22.63 4.18
N LEU A 222 1.07 -21.60 3.51
CA LEU A 222 0.63 -20.24 3.76
C LEU A 222 -0.74 -20.03 3.11
N PRO A 223 -1.55 -19.15 3.67
CA PRO A 223 -2.71 -18.66 2.97
C PRO A 223 -2.29 -18.09 1.62
N GLU A 224 -3.18 -18.25 0.64
CA GLU A 224 -2.97 -17.70 -0.69
C GLU A 224 -2.58 -16.21 -0.59
N LEU A 225 -1.60 -15.80 -1.39
CA LEU A 225 -1.26 -14.39 -1.54
C LEU A 225 -2.46 -13.69 -2.19
N LEU A 226 -3.08 -12.80 -1.44
CA LEU A 226 -4.22 -12.04 -1.92
C LEU A 226 -3.74 -10.71 -2.52
N PRO A 227 -4.39 -10.21 -3.58
CA PRO A 227 -4.19 -8.83 -4.00
C PRO A 227 -4.56 -7.90 -2.85
N HIS A 228 -3.87 -6.77 -2.72
CA HIS A 228 -4.33 -5.74 -1.78
C HIS A 228 -5.67 -5.15 -2.27
N PRO A 229 -6.61 -4.76 -1.39
CA PRO A 229 -7.87 -4.11 -1.82
C PRO A 229 -7.69 -2.94 -2.78
N HIS A 230 -6.56 -2.22 -2.70
CA HIS A 230 -6.24 -1.13 -3.64
C HIS A 230 -6.25 -1.55 -5.10
N THR A 231 -6.02 -2.82 -5.42
CA THR A 231 -6.10 -3.35 -6.77
C THR A 231 -7.45 -3.01 -7.42
N TYR A 232 -8.51 -3.02 -6.63
CA TYR A 232 -9.88 -2.84 -7.09
C TYR A 232 -10.48 -1.50 -6.70
N CYS A 233 -10.10 -0.95 -5.55
CA CYS A 233 -10.82 0.18 -4.95
C CYS A 233 -10.06 1.50 -4.91
N ALA A 234 -8.75 1.56 -5.23
CA ALA A 234 -7.95 2.78 -5.04
C ALA A 234 -8.54 4.01 -5.75
N PHE A 235 -8.87 3.91 -7.03
CA PHE A 235 -9.41 5.04 -7.78
C PHE A 235 -10.84 5.43 -7.36
N PRO A 236 -11.79 4.49 -7.17
CA PRO A 236 -13.07 4.80 -6.55
C PRO A 236 -12.95 5.45 -5.18
N LYS A 237 -12.01 4.97 -4.36
CA LYS A 237 -11.76 5.53 -3.02
C LYS A 237 -11.22 6.96 -3.08
N TYR A 238 -10.31 7.24 -4.01
CA TYR A 238 -9.83 8.59 -4.25
C TYR A 238 -10.99 9.55 -4.60
N ILE A 239 -11.87 9.16 -5.54
CA ILE A 239 -13.03 9.97 -5.94
C ILE A 239 -13.95 10.24 -4.74
N LEU A 240 -14.19 9.25 -3.88
CA LEU A 240 -15.19 9.33 -2.81
C LEU A 240 -14.65 9.99 -1.52
N GLN A 241 -13.39 9.77 -1.17
CA GLN A 241 -12.86 10.12 0.15
C GLN A 241 -11.79 11.20 0.12
N PHE A 242 -11.06 11.32 -0.99
CA PHE A 242 -9.93 12.24 -1.12
C PHE A 242 -9.99 13.08 -2.41
N PRO A 243 -11.17 13.50 -2.90
CA PRO A 243 -11.25 14.20 -4.18
C PRO A 243 -10.50 15.53 -4.14
N ALA A 244 -10.06 15.99 -5.31
CA ALA A 244 -9.66 17.37 -5.51
C ALA A 244 -10.88 18.31 -5.39
N PRO A 245 -10.68 19.64 -5.33
CA PRO A 245 -11.79 20.59 -5.12
C PRO A 245 -12.92 20.51 -6.16
N THR A 246 -12.63 20.04 -7.37
CA THR A 246 -13.64 19.80 -8.39
C THR A 246 -13.55 18.37 -8.93
N LEU A 247 -14.64 17.88 -9.51
CA LEU A 247 -14.65 16.56 -10.14
C LEU A 247 -13.68 16.50 -11.33
N GLU A 248 -13.63 17.57 -12.14
CA GLU A 248 -12.75 17.67 -13.28
C GLU A 248 -11.28 17.52 -12.88
N GLU A 249 -10.87 18.23 -11.82
CA GLU A 249 -9.51 18.12 -11.29
C GLU A 249 -9.24 16.74 -10.69
N THR A 250 -10.21 16.15 -10.00
CA THR A 250 -10.12 14.77 -9.50
C THR A 250 -9.86 13.80 -10.63
N ILE A 251 -10.61 13.89 -11.72
CA ILE A 251 -10.42 13.03 -12.91
C ILE A 251 -9.09 13.34 -13.61
N ARG A 252 -8.76 14.62 -13.80
CA ARG A 252 -7.50 15.02 -14.43
C ARG A 252 -6.28 14.42 -13.73
N LYS A 253 -6.25 14.38 -12.39
CA LYS A 253 -5.16 13.79 -11.60
C LYS A 253 -5.02 12.27 -11.78
N MET A 254 -6.07 11.58 -12.22
CA MET A 254 -6.04 10.14 -12.52
C MET A 254 -5.76 9.84 -14.00
N THR A 255 -5.83 10.83 -14.88
CA THR A 255 -5.82 10.66 -16.33
C THR A 255 -4.84 11.60 -17.02
N GLY A 256 -5.28 12.77 -17.45
CA GLY A 256 -4.50 13.72 -18.25
C GLY A 256 -3.19 14.17 -17.59
N ALA A 257 -3.19 14.40 -16.26
CA ALA A 257 -1.97 14.80 -15.55
C ALA A 257 -0.89 13.71 -15.60
N VAL A 258 -1.27 12.45 -15.44
CA VAL A 258 -0.36 11.31 -15.48
C VAL A 258 0.12 11.07 -16.91
N ALA A 259 -0.80 11.08 -17.89
CA ALA A 259 -0.46 10.90 -19.31
C ALA A 259 0.49 12.00 -19.81
N GLN A 260 0.27 13.25 -19.41
CA GLN A 260 1.13 14.37 -19.76
C GLN A 260 2.52 14.24 -19.11
N PHE A 261 2.59 13.88 -17.82
CA PHE A 261 3.85 13.73 -17.11
C PHE A 261 4.70 12.58 -17.70
N LEU A 262 4.07 11.45 -18.01
CA LEU A 262 4.70 10.27 -18.60
C LEU A 262 4.87 10.35 -20.12
N GLU A 263 4.43 11.45 -20.76
CA GLU A 263 4.51 11.66 -22.21
C GLU A 263 3.82 10.55 -23.02
N ILE A 264 2.62 10.13 -22.58
CA ILE A 264 1.83 9.12 -23.26
C ILE A 264 0.96 9.80 -24.33
N PRO A 265 1.29 9.70 -25.62
CA PRO A 265 0.59 10.44 -26.65
C PRO A 265 -0.83 9.92 -26.89
N GLY A 266 -1.77 10.85 -27.11
CA GLY A 266 -3.15 10.54 -27.50
C GLY A 266 -3.99 9.83 -26.43
N ARG A 267 -3.63 9.95 -25.14
CA ARG A 267 -4.35 9.34 -24.02
C ARG A 267 -4.52 10.32 -22.85
N GLY A 268 -5.42 9.98 -21.93
CA GLY A 268 -5.67 10.74 -20.72
C GLY A 268 -6.66 11.89 -20.86
N GLU A 269 -7.07 12.25 -22.08
CA GLU A 269 -8.02 13.30 -22.38
C GLU A 269 -8.99 12.87 -23.46
N ILE A 270 -10.25 13.31 -23.36
CA ILE A 270 -11.28 13.10 -24.40
C ILE A 270 -11.11 14.18 -25.46
N GLN A 271 -10.43 13.85 -26.54
CA GLN A 271 -10.18 14.74 -27.67
C GLN A 271 -10.28 13.97 -28.99
N VAL A 272 -10.76 14.65 -30.06
CA VAL A 272 -10.79 14.05 -31.40
C VAL A 272 -9.38 13.66 -31.84
N GLY A 273 -9.24 12.41 -32.29
CA GLY A 273 -7.94 11.84 -32.68
C GLY A 273 -7.22 11.06 -31.57
N ASN A 274 -7.64 11.18 -30.30
CA ASN A 274 -7.11 10.38 -29.21
C ASN A 274 -7.70 8.96 -29.22
N PHE A 275 -7.00 8.05 -28.54
CA PHE A 275 -7.52 6.69 -28.27
C PHE A 275 -8.74 6.78 -27.35
N ALA A 276 -9.76 5.99 -27.66
CA ALA A 276 -10.94 5.89 -26.83
C ALA A 276 -10.71 4.94 -25.64
N ASP A 277 -10.00 5.45 -24.62
CA ASP A 277 -9.89 4.84 -23.29
C ASP A 277 -10.84 5.57 -22.37
N LEU A 278 -12.01 5.00 -22.14
CA LEU A 278 -13.12 5.69 -21.48
C LEU A 278 -13.65 4.86 -20.31
N VAL A 279 -14.02 5.54 -19.23
CA VAL A 279 -14.73 4.96 -18.09
C VAL A 279 -16.05 5.73 -17.90
N VAL A 280 -17.15 5.03 -17.84
CA VAL A 280 -18.44 5.60 -17.46
C VAL A 280 -18.61 5.45 -15.95
N LEU A 281 -18.89 6.56 -15.26
CA LEU A 281 -19.07 6.59 -13.83
C LEU A 281 -20.51 6.98 -13.47
N ASP A 282 -21.17 6.20 -12.66
CA ASP A 282 -22.39 6.57 -11.94
C ASP A 282 -22.01 6.96 -10.50
N LEU A 283 -21.78 8.26 -10.28
CA LEU A 283 -21.33 8.78 -8.99
C LEU A 283 -22.34 8.55 -7.87
N LYS A 284 -23.62 8.37 -8.16
CA LYS A 284 -24.65 8.09 -7.15
C LYS A 284 -24.57 6.64 -6.64
N ARG A 285 -24.05 5.74 -7.46
CA ARG A 285 -23.90 4.31 -7.18
C ARG A 285 -22.45 3.93 -6.89
N LEU A 286 -21.51 4.85 -7.02
CA LEU A 286 -20.09 4.56 -6.84
C LEU A 286 -19.82 4.12 -5.39
N LYS A 287 -19.25 2.93 -5.21
CA LYS A 287 -18.82 2.35 -3.93
C LYS A 287 -17.52 1.61 -4.11
N THR A 288 -16.68 1.60 -3.10
CA THR A 288 -15.40 0.88 -3.13
C THR A 288 -15.55 -0.62 -2.95
N ASN A 289 -16.52 -1.06 -2.14
CA ASN A 289 -16.65 -2.44 -1.65
C ASN A 289 -15.35 -2.98 -1.02
N GLU A 290 -14.51 -2.08 -0.46
CA GLU A 290 -13.22 -2.42 0.11
C GLU A 290 -13.36 -3.51 1.19
N ASN A 291 -12.63 -4.61 1.02
CA ASN A 291 -12.68 -5.75 1.92
C ASN A 291 -11.27 -6.35 2.09
N TYR A 292 -10.79 -6.42 3.33
CA TYR A 292 -9.47 -6.98 3.65
C TYR A 292 -9.49 -8.50 3.89
N VAL A 293 -10.67 -9.11 4.04
CA VAL A 293 -10.81 -10.57 4.18
C VAL A 293 -10.95 -11.23 2.81
N GLU A 294 -11.81 -10.67 1.95
CA GLU A 294 -11.94 -11.05 0.55
C GLU A 294 -11.75 -9.81 -0.33
N PRO A 295 -10.50 -9.53 -0.70
CA PRO A 295 -10.18 -8.29 -1.42
C PRO A 295 -10.54 -8.30 -2.90
N ARG A 296 -10.87 -9.46 -3.48
CA ARG A 296 -11.23 -9.63 -4.91
C ARG A 296 -12.65 -9.16 -5.21
N VAL A 297 -13.02 -8.00 -4.66
CA VAL A 297 -14.35 -7.42 -4.83
C VAL A 297 -14.28 -6.19 -5.71
N TYR A 298 -15.03 -6.20 -6.80
CA TYR A 298 -15.10 -5.06 -7.71
C TYR A 298 -15.92 -3.92 -7.11
N PRO A 299 -15.56 -2.66 -7.42
CA PRO A 299 -16.36 -1.50 -7.05
C PRO A 299 -17.69 -1.49 -7.81
N GLU A 300 -18.69 -0.82 -7.26
CA GLU A 300 -19.94 -0.50 -7.94
C GLU A 300 -19.89 0.88 -8.58
N GLY A 301 -20.84 1.15 -9.52
CA GLY A 301 -20.97 2.47 -10.15
C GLY A 301 -20.03 2.68 -11.33
N ILE A 302 -19.46 1.62 -11.90
CA ILE A 302 -18.65 1.65 -13.12
C ILE A 302 -19.31 0.75 -14.19
N PRO A 303 -20.37 1.22 -14.83
CA PRO A 303 -21.16 0.38 -15.74
C PRO A 303 -20.49 0.07 -17.08
N MET A 304 -19.42 0.78 -17.44
CA MET A 304 -18.71 0.54 -18.69
C MET A 304 -17.26 0.99 -18.63
N VAL A 305 -16.37 0.17 -19.19
CA VAL A 305 -14.96 0.51 -19.45
C VAL A 305 -14.65 0.20 -20.92
N VAL A 306 -14.07 1.17 -21.61
CA VAL A 306 -13.63 1.06 -23.01
C VAL A 306 -12.13 1.22 -23.05
N VAL A 307 -11.44 0.32 -23.74
CA VAL A 307 -9.98 0.34 -23.95
C VAL A 307 -9.69 0.30 -25.44
N ASN A 308 -8.95 1.27 -25.95
CA ASN A 308 -8.66 1.40 -27.38
C ASN A 308 -9.90 1.29 -28.28
N GLY A 309 -11.04 1.83 -27.86
CA GLY A 309 -12.31 1.80 -28.58
C GLY A 309 -13.11 0.51 -28.46
N VAL A 310 -12.68 -0.45 -27.66
CA VAL A 310 -13.35 -1.73 -27.43
C VAL A 310 -13.94 -1.77 -26.02
N VAL A 311 -15.22 -2.14 -25.90
CA VAL A 311 -15.86 -2.33 -24.59
C VAL A 311 -15.29 -3.58 -23.93
N GLU A 312 -14.57 -3.40 -22.83
CA GLU A 312 -13.95 -4.46 -22.01
C GLU A 312 -14.83 -4.86 -20.83
N VAL A 313 -15.55 -3.89 -20.27
CA VAL A 313 -16.51 -4.09 -19.19
C VAL A 313 -17.82 -3.44 -19.56
N ASP A 314 -18.92 -4.14 -19.38
CA ASP A 314 -20.29 -3.65 -19.51
C ASP A 314 -21.14 -3.99 -18.27
N GLN A 315 -22.45 -3.80 -18.34
CA GLN A 315 -23.37 -4.10 -17.23
C GLN A 315 -23.39 -5.58 -16.81
N GLN A 316 -22.90 -6.48 -17.63
CA GLN A 316 -22.81 -7.92 -17.36
C GLN A 316 -21.43 -8.32 -16.78
N GLY A 317 -20.47 -7.37 -16.75
CA GLY A 317 -19.12 -7.56 -16.24
C GLY A 317 -18.07 -7.55 -17.36
N PHE A 318 -16.98 -8.29 -17.16
CA PHE A 318 -15.89 -8.40 -18.14
C PHE A 318 -16.32 -9.16 -19.39
N THR A 319 -16.16 -8.52 -20.55
CA THR A 319 -16.63 -9.07 -21.84
C THR A 319 -15.76 -10.18 -22.42
N GLY A 320 -14.60 -10.46 -21.80
CA GLY A 320 -13.62 -11.40 -22.34
C GLY A 320 -12.72 -10.85 -23.45
N ARG A 321 -12.95 -9.62 -23.89
CA ARG A 321 -12.09 -8.94 -24.87
C ARG A 321 -10.79 -8.48 -24.21
N ARG A 322 -9.73 -8.33 -24.99
CA ARG A 322 -8.40 -7.91 -24.53
C ARG A 322 -7.80 -6.92 -25.53
N ALA A 323 -8.30 -5.69 -25.50
CA ALA A 323 -7.88 -4.62 -26.42
C ALA A 323 -6.68 -3.80 -25.92
N GLY A 324 -6.13 -4.13 -24.74
CA GLY A 324 -4.94 -3.49 -24.19
C GLY A 324 -3.73 -3.62 -25.11
N ARG A 325 -2.85 -2.61 -25.10
CA ARG A 325 -1.61 -2.58 -25.89
C ARG A 325 -0.43 -2.26 -24.97
N ILE A 326 0.73 -2.84 -25.28
CA ILE A 326 1.99 -2.47 -24.63
C ILE A 326 2.39 -1.10 -25.18
N LEU A 327 2.48 -0.12 -24.28
CA LEU A 327 3.01 1.20 -24.59
C LEU A 327 4.52 1.21 -24.35
N ARG A 328 5.27 1.82 -25.26
CA ARG A 328 6.71 2.00 -25.14
C ARG A 328 7.02 3.48 -25.24
N HIS A 329 7.98 3.97 -24.48
CA HIS A 329 8.52 5.30 -24.65
C HIS A 329 9.18 5.39 -26.02
N GLN A 330 8.86 6.45 -26.78
CA GLN A 330 9.42 6.71 -28.10
C GLN A 330 10.67 7.56 -27.99
#